data_54bee6b53e30d1b3f6663d94177e7d38
#
_entry.id   54bee6b53e30d1b3f6663d94177e7d38
#
_cell.length_a   1.000
_cell.length_b   1.000
_cell.length_c   1.000
_cell.angle_alpha   90.00
_cell.angle_beta   90.00
_cell.angle_gamma   90.00
#
_symmetry.space_group_name_H-M   'P 1'
#
loop_
_entity.id
_entity.type
_entity.pdbx_description
1 polymer ?
#
loop_
_entity_poly.entity_id
_entity_poly.type
_entity_poly.pdbx_seq_one_letter_code
_entity_poly.pdbx_strand_id
1 'polypeptide(L)'
;MSAIHSCPAFLPWHRKFILDLETDLQQVSGDPNLGLPYWNWPSGASTASMWDANLLGGDGDSNEIVQTGPFSQGQWLIVNMSGVGTGPLRRNFGNESWARTLPTQSEIIGAMLETPYDRAPWNRDSSPSFRNQLEGWIGPNLHNRGHGWVGGSMLPMTSPNDPVFFMHHCMVDKLWHEWQLRFPNQGYQPTGSGSFGQNLTDPMNSTPGLANRPLDVLDSSALGISYDSLLPGTPGGGASTGSGTALVVNAAPVSASIGAAGEVDLYSFVVSQTGDFVVETTGASDTFMDLFGPNNASLQVTRDDDSGADLNARITSRLSPGMYTVRLHLFDATRTGAYAIQVRVVTASPALPALTINGPAVNGVILAANESDTYVFAVGSSGRFTVETLGGTDTFLNVFGPNSETRALGSDDDSGADLNGRVVANLTPGQYFARVRHFSPTGSGPYAIRVTST
;
A
#
# COMPACT_ATOMS: atom_id res chain seq x y z
N MET A 1 16.77 -17.48 -16.28
CA MET A 1 16.21 -16.26 -15.68
C MET A 1 14.69 -16.20 -15.71
N SER A 2 13.97 -16.77 -16.68
CA SER A 2 12.50 -16.84 -16.59
C SER A 2 11.99 -17.59 -15.34
N ALA A 3 12.83 -18.40 -14.71
CA ALA A 3 12.46 -19.20 -13.53
C ALA A 3 12.36 -18.41 -12.20
N ILE A 4 12.72 -17.12 -12.19
CA ILE A 4 12.71 -16.27 -11.00
C ILE A 4 11.80 -15.06 -11.13
N HIS A 5 11.20 -14.84 -12.30
CA HIS A 5 10.21 -13.81 -12.55
C HIS A 5 8.81 -14.43 -12.64
N SER A 6 7.80 -13.62 -12.38
CA SER A 6 6.40 -14.06 -12.36
C SER A 6 6.15 -15.21 -11.37
N CYS A 7 6.89 -15.25 -10.26
CA CYS A 7 6.81 -16.36 -9.30
C CYS A 7 7.21 -15.90 -7.88
N PRO A 8 6.85 -16.68 -6.85
CA PRO A 8 7.17 -16.36 -5.45
C PRO A 8 8.64 -16.12 -5.15
N ALA A 9 9.55 -16.82 -5.82
CA ALA A 9 11.00 -16.67 -5.61
C ALA A 9 11.58 -15.34 -6.11
N PHE A 10 10.78 -14.48 -6.75
CA PHE A 10 11.20 -13.17 -7.26
C PHE A 10 11.90 -12.32 -6.20
N LEU A 11 11.25 -12.06 -5.07
CA LEU A 11 11.81 -11.19 -4.02
C LEU A 11 13.03 -11.82 -3.33
N PRO A 12 12.99 -13.08 -2.85
CA PRO A 12 14.16 -13.72 -2.23
C PRO A 12 15.37 -13.77 -3.14
N TRP A 13 15.19 -14.08 -4.41
CA TRP A 13 16.29 -14.16 -5.35
C TRP A 13 16.96 -12.80 -5.57
N HIS A 14 16.17 -11.75 -5.78
CA HIS A 14 16.72 -10.41 -6.00
C HIS A 14 17.41 -9.86 -4.74
N ARG A 15 16.87 -10.12 -3.53
CA ARG A 15 17.56 -9.79 -2.27
C ARG A 15 18.94 -10.42 -2.22
N LYS A 16 19.03 -11.71 -2.53
CA LYS A 16 20.34 -12.40 -2.56
C LYS A 16 21.26 -11.81 -3.60
N PHE A 17 20.75 -11.49 -4.77
CA PHE A 17 21.57 -10.96 -5.87
C PHE A 17 22.14 -9.57 -5.59
N ILE A 18 21.36 -8.66 -5.00
CA ILE A 18 21.88 -7.35 -4.59
C ILE A 18 22.86 -7.46 -3.40
N LEU A 19 22.58 -8.35 -2.45
CA LEU A 19 23.45 -8.59 -1.30
C LEU A 19 24.85 -9.13 -1.74
N ASP A 20 24.87 -9.99 -2.76
CA ASP A 20 26.15 -10.49 -3.31
C ASP A 20 26.97 -9.33 -3.89
N LEU A 21 26.36 -8.44 -4.69
CA LEU A 21 27.05 -7.27 -5.21
C LEU A 21 27.55 -6.36 -4.08
N GLU A 22 26.72 -6.09 -3.06
CA GLU A 22 27.11 -5.26 -1.92
C GLU A 22 28.34 -5.85 -1.21
N THR A 23 28.32 -7.16 -0.96
CA THR A 23 29.44 -7.89 -0.36
C THR A 23 30.70 -7.79 -1.21
N ASP A 24 30.58 -7.97 -2.52
CA ASP A 24 31.74 -7.84 -3.44
C ASP A 24 32.33 -6.42 -3.44
N LEU A 25 31.44 -5.40 -3.42
CA LEU A 25 31.84 -4.00 -3.33
C LEU A 25 32.55 -3.67 -2.00
N GLN A 26 32.07 -4.18 -0.88
CA GLN A 26 32.68 -4.05 0.44
C GLN A 26 34.11 -4.68 0.44
N GLN A 27 34.26 -5.85 -0.17
CA GLN A 27 35.54 -6.50 -0.29
C GLN A 27 36.54 -5.70 -1.15
N VAL A 28 36.10 -5.21 -2.31
CA VAL A 28 36.94 -4.46 -3.24
C VAL A 28 37.30 -3.09 -2.68
N SER A 29 36.35 -2.40 -2.01
CA SER A 29 36.63 -1.08 -1.41
C SER A 29 37.42 -1.15 -0.09
N GLY A 30 37.34 -2.28 0.61
CA GLY A 30 37.83 -2.42 1.98
C GLY A 30 36.98 -1.72 3.03
N ASP A 31 35.81 -1.23 2.67
CA ASP A 31 34.85 -0.59 3.57
C ASP A 31 33.65 -1.54 3.86
N PRO A 32 33.63 -2.16 5.05
CA PRO A 32 32.54 -3.06 5.41
C PRO A 32 31.20 -2.34 5.66
N ASN A 33 31.17 -1.00 5.70
CA ASN A 33 29.97 -0.21 5.90
C ASN A 33 29.42 0.35 4.58
N LEU A 34 30.02 0.04 3.45
CA LEU A 34 29.50 0.43 2.16
C LEU A 34 28.15 -0.25 1.93
N GLY A 35 27.09 0.54 1.71
CA GLY A 35 25.77 0.05 1.39
C GLY A 35 25.36 0.47 -0.03
N LEU A 36 24.53 -0.35 -0.68
CA LEU A 36 23.96 0.00 -1.96
C LEU A 36 22.86 1.05 -1.80
N PRO A 37 22.85 2.14 -2.58
CA PRO A 37 21.76 3.10 -2.59
C PRO A 37 20.51 2.50 -3.23
N TYR A 38 19.31 2.95 -2.83
CA TYR A 38 18.06 2.61 -3.49
C TYR A 38 17.51 3.78 -4.30
N TRP A 39 16.83 3.48 -5.39
CA TRP A 39 16.16 4.47 -6.21
C TRP A 39 14.73 4.69 -5.71
N ASN A 40 14.52 5.80 -4.99
CA ASN A 40 13.18 6.20 -4.50
C ASN A 40 12.32 6.73 -5.66
N TRP A 41 11.54 5.86 -6.30
CA TRP A 41 10.77 6.18 -7.51
C TRP A 41 9.85 7.41 -7.39
N PRO A 42 9.11 7.64 -6.27
CA PRO A 42 8.23 8.80 -6.15
C PRO A 42 8.93 10.15 -6.00
N SER A 43 10.20 10.15 -5.67
CA SER A 43 10.95 11.37 -5.40
C SER A 43 11.53 11.96 -6.68
N GLY A 44 10.86 12.95 -7.26
CA GLY A 44 11.35 13.63 -8.46
C GLY A 44 12.73 14.28 -8.30
N ALA A 45 13.03 14.86 -7.14
CA ALA A 45 14.30 15.52 -6.87
C ALA A 45 15.47 14.52 -6.80
N SER A 46 15.32 13.40 -6.08
CA SER A 46 16.34 12.35 -6.01
C SER A 46 16.51 11.64 -7.35
N THR A 47 15.45 11.48 -8.12
CA THR A 47 15.52 10.93 -9.48
C THR A 47 16.39 11.80 -10.38
N ALA A 48 16.22 13.13 -10.32
CA ALA A 48 16.99 14.05 -11.13
C ALA A 48 18.50 14.01 -10.82
N SER A 49 18.88 13.95 -9.54
CA SER A 49 20.29 13.98 -9.12
C SER A 49 21.06 12.71 -9.47
N MET A 50 20.42 11.53 -9.41
CA MET A 50 21.10 10.28 -9.75
C MET A 50 21.45 10.17 -11.25
N TRP A 51 20.74 10.88 -12.12
CA TRP A 51 20.99 10.93 -13.56
C TRP A 51 22.03 11.98 -13.98
N ASP A 52 22.71 12.58 -13.01
CA ASP A 52 23.80 13.51 -13.29
C ASP A 52 24.97 12.82 -14.00
N ALA A 53 25.70 13.59 -14.82
CA ALA A 53 26.85 13.09 -15.54
C ALA A 53 28.01 12.60 -14.66
N ASN A 54 28.05 12.95 -13.37
CA ASN A 54 29.05 12.44 -12.43
C ASN A 54 28.60 11.15 -11.71
N LEU A 55 27.34 10.69 -11.94
CA LEU A 55 26.78 9.50 -11.32
C LEU A 55 26.38 8.47 -12.40
N LEU A 56 25.07 8.30 -12.65
CA LEU A 56 24.62 7.29 -13.60
C LEU A 56 24.64 7.75 -15.08
N GLY A 57 24.81 9.04 -15.33
CA GLY A 57 24.59 9.63 -16.65
C GLY A 57 23.09 9.76 -16.94
N GLY A 58 22.75 10.50 -17.99
CA GLY A 58 21.37 10.83 -18.35
C GLY A 58 20.69 9.78 -19.22
N ASP A 59 19.66 10.26 -19.90
CA ASP A 59 18.93 9.53 -20.94
C ASP A 59 19.83 9.23 -22.16
N GLY A 60 19.38 8.33 -23.03
CA GLY A 60 20.02 8.09 -24.30
C GLY A 60 19.84 9.24 -25.29
N ASP A 61 20.68 9.29 -26.31
CA ASP A 61 20.52 10.17 -27.47
C ASP A 61 19.39 9.69 -28.41
N SER A 62 19.31 10.26 -29.60
CA SER A 62 18.33 9.84 -30.61
C SER A 62 18.41 8.36 -31.04
N ASN A 63 19.51 7.68 -30.69
CA ASN A 63 19.72 6.24 -30.89
C ASN A 63 19.62 5.48 -29.56
N GLU A 64 19.12 6.12 -28.51
CA GLU A 64 19.00 5.60 -27.14
C GLU A 64 20.34 5.35 -26.46
N ILE A 65 21.47 5.80 -27.00
CA ILE A 65 22.81 5.53 -26.47
C ILE A 65 23.15 6.56 -25.39
N VAL A 66 23.54 6.10 -24.21
CA VAL A 66 23.98 6.95 -23.12
C VAL A 66 25.32 7.61 -23.47
N GLN A 67 25.35 8.94 -23.49
CA GLN A 67 26.50 9.75 -23.90
C GLN A 67 27.25 10.41 -22.74
N THR A 68 26.68 10.40 -21.53
CA THR A 68 27.25 11.09 -20.37
C THR A 68 27.48 10.12 -19.20
N GLY A 69 28.40 10.47 -18.31
CA GLY A 69 28.70 9.72 -17.11
C GLY A 69 29.66 8.55 -17.31
N PRO A 70 29.96 7.84 -16.22
CA PRO A 70 30.90 6.70 -16.22
C PRO A 70 30.42 5.50 -17.05
N PHE A 71 29.12 5.45 -17.38
CA PHE A 71 28.50 4.37 -18.16
C PHE A 71 28.21 4.77 -19.61
N SER A 72 28.80 5.86 -20.07
CA SER A 72 28.63 6.37 -21.43
C SER A 72 29.28 5.49 -22.49
N GLN A 73 28.90 5.74 -23.73
CA GLN A 73 29.49 5.08 -24.90
C GLN A 73 31.04 5.15 -24.89
N GLY A 74 31.69 4.01 -25.04
CA GLY A 74 33.13 3.90 -25.01
C GLY A 74 33.76 3.76 -23.61
N GLN A 75 33.02 4.06 -22.55
CA GLN A 75 33.40 3.83 -21.15
C GLN A 75 32.82 2.54 -20.61
N TRP A 76 31.60 2.21 -20.98
CA TRP A 76 30.84 1.05 -20.52
C TRP A 76 30.39 0.18 -21.68
N LEU A 77 30.57 -1.12 -21.56
CA LEU A 77 30.18 -2.10 -22.54
C LEU A 77 29.20 -3.10 -21.92
N ILE A 78 27.99 -3.16 -22.46
CA ILE A 78 27.03 -4.18 -22.05
C ILE A 78 27.44 -5.56 -22.59
N VAL A 79 27.09 -6.61 -21.85
CA VAL A 79 27.36 -7.99 -22.23
C VAL A 79 26.06 -8.77 -22.43
N ASN A 80 26.07 -9.73 -23.34
CA ASN A 80 24.98 -10.66 -23.51
C ASN A 80 25.05 -11.82 -22.48
N MET A 81 24.07 -12.73 -22.53
CA MET A 81 24.01 -13.89 -21.64
C MET A 81 25.21 -14.84 -21.74
N SER A 82 26.00 -14.74 -22.79
CA SER A 82 27.25 -15.52 -22.97
C SER A 82 28.50 -14.74 -22.52
N GLY A 83 28.32 -13.55 -21.91
CA GLY A 83 29.44 -12.70 -21.49
C GLY A 83 30.16 -11.96 -22.60
N VAL A 84 29.59 -11.93 -23.81
CA VAL A 84 30.19 -11.24 -24.98
C VAL A 84 29.61 -9.80 -25.01
N GLY A 85 30.54 -8.82 -25.17
CA GLY A 85 30.14 -7.42 -25.34
C GLY A 85 29.30 -7.22 -26.61
N THR A 86 28.18 -6.49 -26.48
CA THR A 86 27.20 -6.31 -27.54
C THR A 86 26.98 -4.85 -27.93
N GLY A 87 27.58 -3.91 -27.23
CA GLY A 87 27.46 -2.49 -27.59
C GLY A 87 27.35 -1.57 -26.37
N PRO A 88 26.99 -0.31 -26.59
CA PRO A 88 26.86 0.68 -25.55
C PRO A 88 25.58 0.48 -24.72
N LEU A 89 25.57 1.07 -23.52
CA LEU A 89 24.38 1.18 -22.68
C LEU A 89 23.32 2.04 -23.38
N ARG A 90 22.07 1.61 -23.28
CA ARG A 90 20.91 2.29 -23.87
C ARG A 90 19.86 2.63 -22.83
N ARG A 91 19.29 3.82 -22.94
CA ARG A 91 18.13 4.29 -22.14
C ARG A 91 17.19 5.11 -23.01
N ASN A 92 15.91 5.13 -22.65
CA ASN A 92 14.88 5.89 -23.35
C ASN A 92 13.76 6.25 -22.38
N PHE A 93 14.00 7.25 -21.53
CA PHE A 93 13.19 7.57 -20.35
C PHE A 93 11.73 7.87 -20.71
N GLY A 94 10.81 7.14 -20.11
CA GLY A 94 9.37 7.34 -20.21
C GLY A 94 8.78 7.14 -21.61
N ASN A 95 9.50 6.50 -22.52
CA ASN A 95 9.05 6.31 -23.89
C ASN A 95 8.17 5.07 -24.08
N GLU A 96 8.29 4.08 -23.22
CA GLU A 96 7.40 2.91 -23.25
C GLU A 96 5.96 3.32 -22.95
N SER A 97 5.01 2.94 -23.80
CA SER A 97 3.61 3.38 -23.71
C SER A 97 2.93 2.99 -22.40
N TRP A 98 3.38 1.90 -21.77
CA TRP A 98 2.88 1.36 -20.51
C TRP A 98 3.65 1.84 -19.28
N ALA A 99 4.75 2.59 -19.44
CA ALA A 99 5.64 3.05 -18.38
C ALA A 99 6.09 4.52 -18.57
N ARG A 100 5.18 5.41 -18.90
CA ARG A 100 5.49 6.83 -19.14
C ARG A 100 5.83 7.61 -17.86
N THR A 101 5.42 7.13 -16.71
CA THR A 101 5.66 7.74 -15.40
C THR A 101 6.21 6.71 -14.44
N LEU A 102 6.98 7.16 -13.45
CA LEU A 102 7.42 6.32 -12.33
C LEU A 102 6.26 6.00 -11.38
N PRO A 103 6.37 4.93 -10.58
CA PRO A 103 5.41 4.65 -9.52
C PRO A 103 5.26 5.81 -8.55
N THR A 104 4.02 6.13 -8.20
CA THR A 104 3.70 7.17 -7.23
C THR A 104 3.71 6.60 -5.80
N GLN A 105 3.85 7.47 -4.81
CA GLN A 105 3.79 7.09 -3.40
C GLN A 105 2.48 6.37 -3.04
N SER A 106 1.34 6.83 -3.57
CA SER A 106 0.04 6.21 -3.32
C SER A 106 -0.08 4.80 -3.90
N GLU A 107 0.50 4.56 -5.06
CA GLU A 107 0.53 3.22 -5.68
C GLU A 107 1.41 2.25 -4.88
N ILE A 108 2.57 2.72 -4.41
CA ILE A 108 3.44 1.94 -3.52
C ILE A 108 2.69 1.57 -2.23
N ILE A 109 2.08 2.55 -1.58
CA ILE A 109 1.31 2.32 -0.35
C ILE A 109 0.20 1.31 -0.59
N GLY A 110 -0.53 1.39 -1.71
CA GLY A 110 -1.56 0.43 -2.07
C GLY A 110 -1.02 -1.01 -2.13
N ALA A 111 0.09 -1.23 -2.80
CA ALA A 111 0.73 -2.55 -2.89
C ALA A 111 1.27 -3.04 -1.52
N MET A 112 1.80 -2.11 -0.69
CA MET A 112 2.31 -2.40 0.64
C MET A 112 1.24 -2.87 1.65
N LEU A 113 -0.02 -2.76 1.33
CA LEU A 113 -1.15 -3.18 2.18
C LEU A 113 -1.71 -4.54 1.77
N GLU A 114 -1.29 -5.06 0.62
CA GLU A 114 -1.76 -6.35 0.14
C GLU A 114 -1.20 -7.51 0.97
N THR A 115 -2.06 -8.46 1.27
CA THR A 115 -1.72 -9.73 1.90
C THR A 115 -2.51 -10.88 1.25
N PRO A 116 -2.03 -12.09 1.28
CA PRO A 116 -0.74 -12.57 1.76
C PRO A 116 0.45 -12.21 0.85
N TYR A 117 1.63 -12.75 1.18
CA TYR A 117 2.84 -12.61 0.36
C TYR A 117 2.60 -12.96 -1.12
N ASP A 118 2.02 -14.12 -1.39
CA ASP A 118 1.62 -14.55 -2.72
C ASP A 118 0.42 -15.51 -2.65
N ARG A 119 -0.18 -15.85 -3.81
CA ARG A 119 -1.36 -16.71 -3.95
C ARG A 119 -1.19 -17.69 -5.10
N ALA A 120 -1.86 -18.86 -4.98
CA ALA A 120 -1.98 -19.76 -6.13
C ALA A 120 -2.65 -19.04 -7.34
N PRO A 121 -2.25 -19.35 -8.57
CA PRO A 121 -1.37 -20.44 -9.03
C PRO A 121 0.15 -20.13 -8.97
N TRP A 122 0.60 -19.17 -8.16
CA TRP A 122 2.00 -18.85 -7.90
C TRP A 122 2.75 -18.33 -9.14
N ASN A 123 2.09 -17.53 -9.95
CA ASN A 123 2.63 -16.94 -11.17
C ASN A 123 2.02 -15.56 -11.41
N ARG A 124 2.19 -14.98 -12.60
CA ARG A 124 1.65 -13.66 -12.95
C ARG A 124 0.12 -13.58 -12.95
N ASP A 125 -0.56 -14.72 -13.10
CA ASP A 125 -2.03 -14.78 -13.16
C ASP A 125 -2.64 -15.00 -11.77
N SER A 126 -1.81 -15.06 -10.72
CA SER A 126 -2.27 -15.10 -9.31
C SER A 126 -3.16 -13.91 -9.00
N SER A 127 -4.18 -14.12 -8.17
CA SER A 127 -5.01 -13.01 -7.66
C SER A 127 -4.16 -12.00 -6.87
N PRO A 128 -4.66 -10.79 -6.60
CA PRO A 128 -3.89 -9.75 -5.91
C PRO A 128 -3.20 -10.26 -4.65
N SER A 129 -1.91 -10.01 -4.56
CA SER A 129 -1.01 -10.38 -3.47
C SER A 129 0.16 -9.39 -3.45
N PHE A 130 0.85 -9.29 -2.33
CA PHE A 130 1.96 -8.35 -2.21
C PHE A 130 3.01 -8.54 -3.31
N ARG A 131 3.56 -9.77 -3.47
CA ARG A 131 4.57 -10.05 -4.49
C ARG A 131 4.09 -9.72 -5.90
N ASN A 132 2.87 -10.12 -6.26
CA ASN A 132 2.38 -9.96 -7.62
C ASN A 132 2.13 -8.49 -7.99
N GLN A 133 1.69 -7.67 -7.02
CA GLN A 133 1.55 -6.22 -7.21
C GLN A 133 2.91 -5.51 -7.25
N LEU A 134 3.84 -5.88 -6.35
CA LEU A 134 5.17 -5.27 -6.31
C LEU A 134 5.97 -5.61 -7.56
N GLU A 135 5.97 -6.87 -8.00
CA GLU A 135 6.63 -7.27 -9.26
C GLU A 135 6.01 -6.59 -10.47
N GLY A 136 4.68 -6.35 -10.46
CA GLY A 136 4.01 -5.52 -11.46
C GLY A 136 3.25 -6.29 -12.54
N TRP A 137 2.68 -7.44 -12.19
CA TRP A 137 1.80 -8.20 -13.09
C TRP A 137 0.32 -7.85 -12.90
N ILE A 138 -0.02 -7.33 -11.71
CA ILE A 138 -1.37 -6.86 -11.37
C ILE A 138 -1.24 -5.49 -10.70
N GLY A 139 -2.28 -4.65 -10.80
CA GLY A 139 -2.35 -3.35 -10.14
C GLY A 139 -1.40 -2.30 -10.74
N PRO A 140 -0.68 -1.54 -9.89
CA PRO A 140 0.04 -0.34 -10.33
C PRO A 140 1.32 -0.62 -11.11
N ASN A 141 1.73 -1.88 -11.30
CA ASN A 141 2.89 -2.26 -12.11
C ASN A 141 4.20 -1.65 -11.60
N LEU A 142 4.53 -1.82 -10.31
CA LEU A 142 5.59 -1.05 -9.65
C LEU A 142 6.99 -1.33 -10.21
N HIS A 143 7.53 -2.53 -9.98
CA HIS A 143 8.88 -2.90 -10.44
C HIS A 143 8.98 -2.89 -11.97
N ASN A 144 8.06 -3.56 -12.67
CA ASN A 144 8.12 -3.60 -14.14
C ASN A 144 8.05 -2.20 -14.75
N ARG A 145 7.27 -1.27 -14.14
CA ARG A 145 7.19 0.12 -14.59
C ARG A 145 8.50 0.88 -14.40
N GLY A 146 9.27 0.59 -13.35
CA GLY A 146 10.61 1.13 -13.18
C GLY A 146 11.53 0.71 -14.33
N HIS A 147 11.55 -0.57 -14.68
CA HIS A 147 12.27 -1.09 -15.85
C HIS A 147 11.82 -0.41 -17.15
N GLY A 148 10.51 -0.35 -17.38
CA GLY A 148 9.95 0.25 -18.57
C GLY A 148 10.21 1.75 -18.69
N TRP A 149 10.20 2.48 -17.56
CA TRP A 149 10.48 3.91 -17.56
C TRP A 149 11.92 4.23 -17.97
N VAL A 150 12.90 3.44 -17.53
CA VAL A 150 14.29 3.59 -17.99
C VAL A 150 14.43 3.15 -19.44
N GLY A 151 13.75 2.09 -19.84
CA GLY A 151 13.78 1.57 -21.20
C GLY A 151 15.12 0.95 -21.61
N GLY A 152 15.35 0.82 -22.90
CA GLY A 152 16.62 0.40 -23.48
C GLY A 152 17.20 -0.86 -22.86
N SER A 153 18.37 -0.76 -22.25
CA SER A 153 19.08 -1.89 -21.62
C SER A 153 18.40 -2.45 -20.37
N MET A 154 17.44 -1.72 -19.77
CA MET A 154 16.67 -2.20 -18.63
C MET A 154 15.49 -3.13 -19.01
N LEU A 155 15.12 -3.23 -20.28
CA LEU A 155 13.99 -4.07 -20.73
C LEU A 155 14.31 -5.57 -20.81
N PRO A 156 15.45 -6.03 -21.36
CA PRO A 156 15.74 -7.44 -21.50
C PRO A 156 16.23 -8.07 -20.18
N MET A 157 16.29 -9.40 -20.14
CA MET A 157 16.79 -10.16 -19.00
C MET A 157 18.29 -9.92 -18.69
N THR A 158 18.97 -9.14 -19.51
CA THR A 158 20.33 -8.63 -19.29
C THR A 158 20.33 -7.25 -18.63
N SER A 159 19.21 -6.82 -18.07
CA SER A 159 19.04 -5.51 -17.39
C SER A 159 20.10 -5.20 -16.31
N PRO A 160 20.75 -6.17 -15.62
CA PRO A 160 21.88 -5.86 -14.74
C PRO A 160 23.09 -5.22 -15.42
N ASN A 161 23.13 -5.15 -16.75
CA ASN A 161 24.10 -4.34 -17.49
C ASN A 161 23.95 -2.82 -17.26
N ASP A 162 22.76 -2.35 -16.90
CA ASP A 162 22.57 -0.98 -16.45
C ASP A 162 22.69 -0.92 -14.92
N PRO A 163 23.67 -0.17 -14.37
CA PRO A 163 23.87 -0.09 -12.92
C PRO A 163 22.65 0.38 -12.13
N VAL A 164 21.72 1.10 -12.75
CA VAL A 164 20.47 1.49 -12.10
C VAL A 164 19.62 0.28 -11.70
N PHE A 165 19.81 -0.88 -12.33
CA PHE A 165 19.18 -2.13 -11.95
C PHE A 165 19.32 -2.42 -10.45
N PHE A 166 20.52 -2.29 -9.91
CA PHE A 166 20.79 -2.59 -8.51
C PHE A 166 20.08 -1.59 -7.58
N MET A 167 20.12 -0.30 -7.90
CA MET A 167 19.41 0.72 -7.13
C MET A 167 17.88 0.53 -7.20
N HIS A 168 17.39 0.10 -8.35
CA HIS A 168 15.98 -0.24 -8.55
C HIS A 168 15.56 -1.44 -7.70
N HIS A 169 16.39 -2.51 -7.68
CA HIS A 169 16.09 -3.69 -6.88
C HIS A 169 16.36 -3.48 -5.38
N CYS A 170 17.22 -2.56 -4.98
CA CYS A 170 17.30 -2.11 -3.59
C CYS A 170 16.01 -1.43 -3.14
N MET A 171 15.32 -0.66 -4.02
CA MET A 171 13.99 -0.13 -3.72
C MET A 171 12.94 -1.24 -3.59
N VAL A 172 12.97 -2.23 -4.47
CA VAL A 172 12.08 -3.41 -4.39
C VAL A 172 12.30 -4.17 -3.07
N ASP A 173 13.54 -4.41 -2.69
CA ASP A 173 13.89 -5.10 -1.45
C ASP A 173 13.53 -4.28 -0.20
N LYS A 174 13.75 -2.96 -0.24
CA LYS A 174 13.30 -2.03 0.80
C LYS A 174 11.80 -2.17 1.06
N LEU A 175 11.00 -2.19 0.00
CA LEU A 175 9.55 -2.36 0.11
C LEU A 175 9.19 -3.72 0.70
N TRP A 176 9.90 -4.79 0.33
CA TRP A 176 9.67 -6.11 0.92
C TRP A 176 10.08 -6.16 2.39
N HIS A 177 11.23 -5.60 2.76
CA HIS A 177 11.67 -5.47 4.16
C HIS A 177 10.60 -4.77 5.01
N GLU A 178 10.09 -3.64 4.53
CA GLU A 178 9.06 -2.88 5.22
C GLU A 178 7.72 -3.61 5.30
N TRP A 179 7.35 -4.35 4.26
CA TRP A 179 6.17 -5.19 4.27
C TRP A 179 6.27 -6.31 5.32
N GLN A 180 7.46 -6.92 5.47
CA GLN A 180 7.72 -7.90 6.52
C GLN A 180 7.58 -7.29 7.93
N LEU A 181 8.06 -6.07 8.13
CA LEU A 181 7.88 -5.34 9.40
C LEU A 181 6.42 -5.01 9.70
N ARG A 182 5.62 -4.67 8.67
CA ARG A 182 4.19 -4.38 8.81
C ARG A 182 3.36 -5.62 9.12
N PHE A 183 3.71 -6.73 8.53
CA PHE A 183 2.96 -7.99 8.60
C PHE A 183 3.82 -9.15 9.11
N PRO A 184 4.32 -9.08 10.36
CA PRO A 184 5.26 -10.08 10.91
C PRO A 184 4.67 -11.50 10.99
N ASN A 185 3.35 -11.62 10.93
CA ASN A 185 2.63 -12.90 10.92
C ASN A 185 2.34 -13.41 9.50
N GLN A 186 2.73 -12.67 8.46
CA GLN A 186 2.56 -13.06 7.05
C GLN A 186 3.88 -13.62 6.53
N GLY A 187 3.97 -14.95 6.48
CA GLY A 187 5.16 -15.62 5.95
C GLY A 187 5.19 -15.69 4.44
N TYR A 188 6.34 -16.14 3.94
CA TYR A 188 6.52 -16.50 2.53
C TYR A 188 5.54 -17.61 2.10
N GLN A 189 5.00 -17.49 0.91
CA GLN A 189 4.16 -18.49 0.25
C GLN A 189 4.65 -18.72 -1.17
N PRO A 190 4.61 -19.97 -1.67
CA PRO A 190 4.12 -21.19 -1.01
C PRO A 190 5.17 -21.85 -0.10
N THR A 191 4.71 -22.53 0.95
CA THR A 191 5.61 -23.29 1.82
C THR A 191 6.02 -24.65 1.24
N GLY A 192 5.21 -25.23 0.33
CA GLY A 192 5.47 -26.53 -0.28
C GLY A 192 4.48 -26.92 -1.39
N SER A 193 3.54 -26.05 -1.76
CA SER A 193 2.50 -26.33 -2.77
C SER A 193 2.79 -25.72 -4.15
N GLY A 194 3.89 -25.04 -4.32
CA GLY A 194 4.34 -24.45 -5.58
C GLY A 194 5.20 -25.40 -6.41
N SER A 195 5.58 -24.94 -7.59
CA SER A 195 6.55 -25.63 -8.43
C SER A 195 7.93 -25.68 -7.75
N PHE A 196 8.73 -26.68 -8.08
CA PHE A 196 10.10 -26.79 -7.57
C PHE A 196 10.92 -25.53 -7.90
N GLY A 197 11.69 -25.06 -6.93
CA GLY A 197 12.45 -23.81 -7.01
C GLY A 197 11.69 -22.58 -6.55
N GLN A 198 10.43 -22.73 -6.12
CA GLN A 198 9.55 -21.65 -5.68
C GLN A 198 9.01 -21.82 -4.26
N ASN A 199 9.18 -23.00 -3.66
CA ASN A 199 8.74 -23.26 -2.30
C ASN A 199 9.77 -22.72 -1.27
N LEU A 200 9.32 -22.51 -0.06
CA LEU A 200 10.11 -21.94 1.04
C LEU A 200 11.47 -22.63 1.22
N THR A 201 11.53 -23.95 1.07
CA THR A 201 12.73 -24.77 1.33
C THR A 201 13.40 -25.31 0.07
N ASP A 202 12.90 -24.97 -1.11
CA ASP A 202 13.53 -25.38 -2.36
C ASP A 202 14.75 -24.49 -2.66
N PRO A 203 15.84 -25.03 -3.26
CA PRO A 203 16.87 -24.21 -3.86
C PRO A 203 16.28 -23.31 -4.93
N MET A 204 16.56 -22.02 -4.90
CA MET A 204 16.13 -21.10 -5.94
C MET A 204 16.88 -21.34 -7.23
N ASN A 205 16.12 -21.58 -8.31
CA ASN A 205 16.70 -21.89 -9.62
C ASN A 205 17.27 -20.60 -10.24
N SER A 206 18.57 -20.39 -10.28
CA SER A 206 19.09 -19.57 -11.36
C SER A 206 20.45 -18.88 -11.23
N THR A 207 21.19 -18.98 -10.15
CA THR A 207 22.54 -18.43 -10.20
C THR A 207 23.55 -19.54 -10.06
N PRO A 208 24.58 -19.56 -10.92
CA PRO A 208 25.65 -20.54 -10.77
C PRO A 208 26.24 -20.42 -9.36
N GLY A 209 26.19 -21.51 -8.60
CA GLY A 209 26.79 -21.60 -7.26
C GLY A 209 25.89 -21.21 -6.08
N LEU A 210 24.65 -20.80 -6.28
CA LEU A 210 23.76 -20.44 -5.17
C LEU A 210 22.77 -21.53 -4.84
N ALA A 211 23.06 -22.35 -3.85
CA ALA A 211 22.15 -23.27 -3.21
C ALA A 211 21.29 -22.57 -2.14
N ASN A 212 20.88 -21.31 -2.38
CA ASN A 212 20.06 -20.55 -1.44
C ASN A 212 18.59 -20.83 -1.65
N ARG A 213 17.86 -20.99 -0.55
CA ARG A 213 16.43 -21.16 -0.50
C ARG A 213 15.77 -19.83 -0.17
N PRO A 214 14.50 -19.60 -0.49
CA PRO A 214 13.78 -18.46 0.05
C PRO A 214 13.94 -18.30 1.56
N LEU A 215 13.88 -19.42 2.32
CA LEU A 215 14.07 -19.44 3.78
C LEU A 215 15.36 -18.79 4.25
N ASP A 216 16.45 -18.93 3.50
CA ASP A 216 17.79 -18.46 3.89
C ASP A 216 17.94 -16.93 3.82
N VAL A 217 17.00 -16.25 3.17
CA VAL A 217 17.06 -14.80 2.93
C VAL A 217 15.82 -14.03 3.42
N LEU A 218 14.93 -14.65 4.22
CA LEU A 218 13.75 -13.99 4.75
C LEU A 218 14.07 -12.97 5.83
N ASP A 219 15.00 -13.31 6.71
CA ASP A 219 15.38 -12.45 7.84
C ASP A 219 16.45 -11.45 7.41
N SER A 220 15.98 -10.25 7.03
CA SER A 220 16.86 -9.16 6.62
C SER A 220 17.81 -8.71 7.72
N SER A 221 17.41 -8.78 8.99
CA SER A 221 18.27 -8.39 10.11
C SER A 221 19.41 -9.39 10.35
N ALA A 222 19.13 -10.68 10.19
CA ALA A 222 20.16 -11.72 10.24
C ALA A 222 21.19 -11.61 9.09
N LEU A 223 20.79 -11.00 7.97
CA LEU A 223 21.65 -10.70 6.82
C LEU A 223 22.38 -9.35 6.94
N GLY A 224 22.15 -8.59 8.02
CA GLY A 224 22.72 -7.25 8.19
C GLY A 224 22.08 -6.18 7.31
N ILE A 225 20.94 -6.45 6.67
CA ILE A 225 20.25 -5.51 5.80
C ILE A 225 19.43 -4.52 6.66
N SER A 226 19.67 -3.24 6.44
CA SER A 226 18.90 -2.14 7.02
C SER A 226 18.74 -1.01 6.01
N TYR A 227 17.72 -0.17 6.20
CA TYR A 227 17.45 0.99 5.35
C TYR A 227 17.46 2.25 6.20
N ASP A 228 18.03 3.33 5.67
CA ASP A 228 18.18 4.64 6.33
C ASP A 228 16.84 5.33 6.63
N SER A 229 15.81 5.00 5.89
CA SER A 229 14.47 5.50 6.08
C SER A 229 13.42 4.44 5.78
N LEU A 230 12.30 4.48 6.47
CA LEU A 230 11.16 3.60 6.26
C LEU A 230 9.95 4.42 5.81
N LEU A 231 9.06 3.81 5.04
CA LEU A 231 7.80 4.42 4.65
C LEU A 231 6.92 4.70 5.87
N PRO A 232 6.12 5.76 5.86
CA PRO A 232 5.18 6.06 6.94
C PRO A 232 4.30 4.86 7.29
N GLY A 233 4.12 4.61 8.57
CA GLY A 233 3.33 3.49 9.09
C GLY A 233 4.05 2.15 9.14
N THR A 234 5.36 2.08 8.81
CA THR A 234 6.21 0.93 9.08
C THR A 234 6.73 1.00 10.52
N PRO A 235 6.66 -0.08 11.33
CA PRO A 235 7.27 -0.09 12.66
C PRO A 235 8.75 0.28 12.63
N GLY A 236 9.16 1.25 13.45
CA GLY A 236 10.54 1.77 13.46
C GLY A 236 10.84 2.91 12.49
N GLY A 237 9.88 3.27 11.60
CA GLY A 237 10.02 4.42 10.71
C GLY A 237 9.94 5.74 11.47
N GLY A 238 11.05 6.46 11.56
CA GLY A 238 11.10 7.83 12.05
C GLY A 238 10.63 8.84 11.00
N ALA A 239 10.32 10.05 11.45
CA ALA A 239 9.89 11.13 10.56
C ALA A 239 10.98 11.47 9.52
N SER A 240 10.69 11.28 8.24
CA SER A 240 11.48 11.78 7.11
C SER A 240 10.82 13.06 6.58
N THR A 241 11.59 14.12 6.50
CA THR A 241 11.14 15.40 5.93
C THR A 241 10.99 15.25 4.42
N GLY A 242 9.74 15.09 3.93
CA GLY A 242 9.45 15.11 2.49
C GLY A 242 8.46 14.08 1.94
N SER A 243 8.11 13.03 2.67
CA SER A 243 7.02 12.13 2.34
C SER A 243 6.26 11.81 3.62
N GLY A 244 4.95 12.05 3.66
CA GLY A 244 4.00 11.99 4.76
C GLY A 244 4.50 11.40 6.09
N THR A 245 4.50 12.20 7.14
CA THR A 245 4.89 11.80 8.51
C THR A 245 3.91 10.76 9.07
N ALA A 246 4.46 9.67 9.62
CA ALA A 246 3.62 8.66 10.28
C ALA A 246 3.14 9.16 11.65
N LEU A 247 1.84 9.11 11.87
CA LEU A 247 1.23 9.35 13.18
C LEU A 247 0.97 8.00 13.85
N VAL A 248 1.39 7.91 15.10
CA VAL A 248 1.08 6.74 15.93
C VAL A 248 -0.19 7.05 16.72
N VAL A 249 -1.19 6.18 16.60
CA VAL A 249 -2.48 6.34 17.30
C VAL A 249 -2.23 6.40 18.81
N ASN A 250 -2.81 7.38 19.47
CA ASN A 250 -2.66 7.69 20.91
C ASN A 250 -1.25 8.13 21.35
N ALA A 251 -0.34 8.44 20.43
CA ALA A 251 0.93 9.05 20.77
C ALA A 251 0.80 10.57 21.03
N ALA A 252 1.88 11.17 21.51
CA ALA A 252 1.97 12.62 21.68
C ALA A 252 1.83 13.34 20.32
N PRO A 253 1.30 14.57 20.29
CA PRO A 253 1.21 15.37 19.08
C PRO A 253 2.56 15.57 18.40
N VAL A 254 2.60 15.51 17.08
CA VAL A 254 3.77 15.77 16.24
C VAL A 254 3.77 17.25 15.86
N SER A 255 4.80 17.97 16.25
CA SER A 255 4.98 19.38 15.88
C SER A 255 5.52 19.52 14.46
N ALA A 256 4.94 20.42 13.68
CA ALA A 256 5.31 20.69 12.30
C ALA A 256 5.01 22.16 11.92
N SER A 257 5.30 22.54 10.69
CA SER A 257 4.99 23.87 10.17
C SER A 257 4.84 23.85 8.66
N ILE A 258 3.88 24.61 8.16
CA ILE A 258 3.82 25.01 6.75
C ILE A 258 4.86 26.13 6.59
N GLY A 259 5.96 25.83 5.89
CA GLY A 259 7.12 26.71 5.72
C GLY A 259 7.07 27.56 4.45
N ALA A 260 6.20 27.20 3.50
CA ALA A 260 6.03 27.94 2.24
C ALA A 260 4.54 28.10 1.88
N ALA A 261 4.23 29.18 1.16
CA ALA A 261 2.90 29.41 0.63
C ALA A 261 2.47 28.25 -0.30
N GLY A 262 1.28 27.70 -0.08
CA GLY A 262 0.73 26.58 -0.84
C GLY A 262 1.31 25.20 -0.51
N GLU A 263 2.15 25.10 0.49
CA GLU A 263 2.69 23.83 0.98
C GLU A 263 1.57 22.94 1.54
N VAL A 264 1.69 21.64 1.30
CA VAL A 264 0.78 20.61 1.81
C VAL A 264 1.60 19.55 2.52
N ASP A 265 1.36 19.39 3.81
CA ASP A 265 1.95 18.32 4.60
C ASP A 265 1.12 17.04 4.50
N LEU A 266 1.80 15.92 4.38
CA LEU A 266 1.17 14.61 4.33
C LEU A 266 1.45 13.83 5.61
N TYR A 267 0.40 13.23 6.16
CA TYR A 267 0.47 12.33 7.30
C TYR A 267 -0.19 11.01 6.97
N SER A 268 0.22 9.95 7.65
CA SER A 268 -0.44 8.65 7.55
C SER A 268 -0.55 8.01 8.92
N PHE A 269 -1.59 7.19 9.12
CA PHE A 269 -1.75 6.37 10.32
C PHE A 269 -2.48 5.06 9.99
N VAL A 270 -2.28 4.06 10.83
CA VAL A 270 -2.90 2.74 10.67
C VAL A 270 -3.97 2.55 11.73
N VAL A 271 -5.15 2.17 11.28
CA VAL A 271 -6.25 1.70 12.11
C VAL A 271 -6.21 0.17 12.12
N SER A 272 -5.99 -0.42 13.30
CA SER A 272 -5.92 -1.89 13.46
C SER A 272 -7.27 -2.53 13.77
N GLN A 273 -8.20 -1.76 14.34
CA GLN A 273 -9.54 -2.21 14.69
C GLN A 273 -10.54 -1.09 14.42
N THR A 274 -11.74 -1.45 13.98
CA THR A 274 -12.81 -0.48 13.79
C THR A 274 -13.10 0.28 15.08
N GLY A 275 -13.18 1.62 15.00
CA GLY A 275 -13.42 2.48 16.16
C GLY A 275 -13.66 3.93 15.75
N ASP A 276 -13.99 4.76 16.73
CA ASP A 276 -14.12 6.20 16.53
C ASP A 276 -12.78 6.87 16.80
N PHE A 277 -12.27 7.59 15.82
CA PHE A 277 -10.99 8.27 15.85
C PHE A 277 -11.17 9.78 15.74
N VAL A 278 -10.28 10.50 16.39
CA VAL A 278 -10.09 11.91 16.17
C VAL A 278 -8.72 12.13 15.58
N VAL A 279 -8.66 12.84 14.46
CA VAL A 279 -7.46 13.46 13.91
C VAL A 279 -7.64 14.96 14.12
N GLU A 280 -6.72 15.59 14.83
CA GLU A 280 -6.86 17.01 15.16
C GLU A 280 -5.52 17.73 15.13
N THR A 281 -5.58 19.01 14.81
CA THR A 281 -4.46 19.93 14.95
C THR A 281 -4.62 20.80 16.19
N THR A 282 -3.50 21.34 16.64
CA THR A 282 -3.42 22.36 17.69
C THR A 282 -2.34 23.38 17.33
N GLY A 283 -2.50 24.60 17.79
CA GLY A 283 -1.55 25.69 17.52
C GLY A 283 -2.26 26.97 17.14
N ALA A 284 -1.49 27.98 16.73
CA ALA A 284 -2.02 29.28 16.34
C ALA A 284 -2.37 29.38 14.84
N SER A 285 -2.09 28.34 14.08
CA SER A 285 -2.31 28.30 12.64
C SER A 285 -3.74 27.83 12.32
N ASP A 286 -4.38 28.51 11.39
CA ASP A 286 -5.64 28.15 10.78
C ASP A 286 -5.40 27.00 9.79
N THR A 287 -5.77 25.78 10.21
CA THR A 287 -5.41 24.56 9.48
C THR A 287 -6.62 23.93 8.79
N PHE A 288 -6.38 23.36 7.61
CA PHE A 288 -7.35 22.57 6.86
C PHE A 288 -6.84 21.16 6.67
N MET A 289 -7.66 20.15 6.93
CA MET A 289 -7.33 18.74 6.75
C MET A 289 -8.31 18.03 5.84
N ASP A 290 -7.78 17.22 4.89
CA ASP A 290 -8.52 16.18 4.19
C ASP A 290 -8.07 14.80 4.67
N LEU A 291 -9.01 13.92 5.02
CA LEU A 291 -8.77 12.53 5.41
C LEU A 291 -9.15 11.61 4.26
N PHE A 292 -8.23 10.71 3.89
CA PHE A 292 -8.42 9.71 2.84
C PHE A 292 -8.21 8.30 3.40
N GLY A 293 -8.87 7.29 2.81
CA GLY A 293 -8.72 5.90 3.23
C GLY A 293 -10.03 5.11 3.18
N PRO A 294 -10.08 3.89 3.72
CA PRO A 294 -8.90 3.08 4.08
C PRO A 294 -8.14 2.61 2.84
N ASN A 295 -6.83 2.50 2.96
CA ASN A 295 -5.92 1.91 1.95
C ASN A 295 -5.96 2.58 0.56
N ASN A 296 -6.50 3.79 0.47
CA ASN A 296 -6.61 4.55 -0.78
C ASN A 296 -6.50 6.06 -0.51
N ALA A 297 -5.35 6.63 -0.82
CA ALA A 297 -5.07 8.06 -0.64
C ALA A 297 -5.84 9.00 -1.61
N SER A 298 -6.68 8.44 -2.48
CA SER A 298 -7.59 9.20 -3.36
C SER A 298 -9.06 9.05 -2.96
N LEU A 299 -9.38 8.15 -2.02
CA LEU A 299 -10.73 7.96 -1.51
C LEU A 299 -10.94 8.87 -0.30
N GLN A 300 -11.51 10.06 -0.53
CA GLN A 300 -11.79 10.99 0.55
C GLN A 300 -12.85 10.43 1.50
N VAL A 301 -12.52 10.39 2.79
CA VAL A 301 -13.45 10.02 3.87
C VAL A 301 -14.23 11.25 4.31
N THR A 302 -13.50 12.31 4.66
CA THR A 302 -14.05 13.59 5.12
C THR A 302 -12.97 14.67 5.11
N ARG A 303 -13.34 15.89 5.45
CA ARG A 303 -12.45 17.04 5.60
C ARG A 303 -12.96 17.97 6.69
N ASP A 304 -12.10 18.81 7.19
CA ASP A 304 -12.42 19.80 8.25
C ASP A 304 -11.40 20.93 8.30
N ASP A 305 -11.85 22.13 8.75
CA ASP A 305 -10.99 23.30 8.98
C ASP A 305 -11.13 23.85 10.41
N ASP A 306 -12.32 23.97 10.96
CA ASP A 306 -12.62 24.77 12.17
C ASP A 306 -13.29 23.99 13.30
N SER A 307 -13.45 22.67 13.23
CA SER A 307 -14.15 21.90 14.29
C SER A 307 -13.29 21.62 15.52
N GLY A 308 -12.02 22.01 15.51
CA GLY A 308 -11.09 21.92 16.64
C GLY A 308 -11.17 23.09 17.61
N ALA A 309 -10.10 23.32 18.38
CA ALA A 309 -9.97 24.49 19.21
C ALA A 309 -9.47 25.68 18.36
N ASP A 310 -10.03 26.85 18.57
CA ASP A 310 -9.77 28.06 17.78
C ASP A 310 -10.05 27.81 16.28
N LEU A 311 -9.07 28.03 15.39
CA LEU A 311 -9.14 27.76 13.95
C LEU A 311 -8.41 26.46 13.56
N ASN A 312 -8.37 25.48 14.45
CA ASN A 312 -7.71 24.21 14.17
C ASN A 312 -8.70 23.17 13.62
N ALA A 313 -8.27 22.43 12.63
CA ALA A 313 -9.04 21.35 12.06
C ALA A 313 -9.19 20.17 13.03
N ARG A 314 -10.37 19.53 13.05
CA ARG A 314 -10.65 18.34 13.85
C ARG A 314 -11.63 17.40 13.16
N ILE A 315 -11.11 16.34 12.61
CA ILE A 315 -11.91 15.27 12.01
C ILE A 315 -12.25 14.21 13.08
N THR A 316 -13.53 14.00 13.31
CA THR A 316 -14.02 12.87 14.10
C THR A 316 -14.72 11.89 13.14
N SER A 317 -14.26 10.65 13.07
CA SER A 317 -14.82 9.67 12.14
C SER A 317 -14.69 8.25 12.69
N ARG A 318 -15.71 7.42 12.38
CA ARG A 318 -15.61 5.99 12.57
C ARG A 318 -14.80 5.39 11.44
N LEU A 319 -13.67 4.76 11.77
CA LEU A 319 -12.74 4.23 10.80
C LEU A 319 -12.64 2.71 10.93
N SER A 320 -12.62 2.02 9.80
CA SER A 320 -12.36 0.57 9.69
C SER A 320 -10.87 0.27 9.59
N PRO A 321 -10.43 -0.99 9.82
CA PRO A 321 -9.02 -1.35 9.66
C PRO A 321 -8.45 -0.97 8.30
N GLY A 322 -7.25 -0.39 8.32
CA GLY A 322 -6.54 0.05 7.12
C GLY A 322 -5.65 1.26 7.39
N MET A 323 -4.95 1.69 6.36
CA MET A 323 -4.14 2.89 6.41
C MET A 323 -4.94 4.09 5.93
N TYR A 324 -4.79 5.20 6.63
CA TYR A 324 -5.39 6.50 6.32
C TYR A 324 -4.31 7.52 6.03
N THR A 325 -4.61 8.44 5.12
CA THR A 325 -3.74 9.57 4.77
C THR A 325 -4.46 10.86 5.10
N VAL A 326 -3.73 11.78 5.74
CA VAL A 326 -4.18 13.15 5.99
C VAL A 326 -3.37 14.08 5.11
N ARG A 327 -4.04 14.95 4.36
CA ARG A 327 -3.46 16.10 3.71
C ARG A 327 -3.78 17.33 4.55
N LEU A 328 -2.75 18.04 4.96
CA LEU A 328 -2.88 19.23 5.80
C LEU A 328 -2.24 20.43 5.10
N HIS A 329 -2.97 21.53 5.07
CA HIS A 329 -2.47 22.82 4.61
C HIS A 329 -3.10 23.93 5.47
N LEU A 330 -2.66 25.16 5.33
CA LEU A 330 -3.36 26.28 5.94
C LEU A 330 -4.57 26.67 5.11
N PHE A 331 -5.64 27.10 5.76
CA PHE A 331 -6.86 27.58 5.10
C PHE A 331 -6.54 28.73 4.13
N ASP A 332 -5.73 29.70 4.57
CA ASP A 332 -5.15 30.69 3.68
C ASP A 332 -3.83 30.18 3.10
N ALA A 333 -3.86 29.68 1.87
CA ALA A 333 -2.71 29.11 1.18
C ALA A 333 -1.53 30.09 0.96
N THR A 334 -1.69 31.38 1.24
CA THR A 334 -0.60 32.38 1.15
C THR A 334 0.21 32.50 2.43
N ARG A 335 -0.24 31.89 3.53
CA ARG A 335 0.39 31.96 4.85
C ARG A 335 1.34 30.80 5.11
N THR A 336 2.16 31.02 6.13
CA THR A 336 3.02 30.00 6.76
C THR A 336 2.73 29.97 8.25
N GLY A 337 2.97 28.84 8.93
CA GLY A 337 2.72 28.77 10.36
C GLY A 337 2.99 27.41 10.98
N ALA A 338 3.22 27.41 12.29
CA ALA A 338 3.45 26.20 13.06
C ALA A 338 2.14 25.62 13.59
N TYR A 339 2.09 24.30 13.68
CA TYR A 339 0.98 23.53 14.25
C TYR A 339 1.51 22.23 14.88
N ALA A 340 0.67 21.52 15.59
CA ALA A 340 0.91 20.14 15.94
C ALA A 340 -0.29 19.29 15.55
N ILE A 341 -0.06 18.03 15.17
CA ILE A 341 -1.10 17.09 14.74
C ILE A 341 -1.03 15.80 15.56
N GLN A 342 -2.19 15.24 15.89
CA GLN A 342 -2.30 13.95 16.55
C GLN A 342 -3.47 13.13 15.99
N VAL A 343 -3.39 11.82 16.22
CA VAL A 343 -4.52 10.90 16.02
C VAL A 343 -4.74 10.11 17.30
N ARG A 344 -5.99 9.99 17.72
CA ARG A 344 -6.35 9.23 18.91
C ARG A 344 -7.66 8.48 18.75
N VAL A 345 -7.79 7.36 19.45
CA VAL A 345 -9.06 6.67 19.64
C VAL A 345 -9.86 7.43 20.67
N VAL A 346 -11.10 7.80 20.35
CA VAL A 346 -11.98 8.52 21.30
C VAL A 346 -12.70 7.54 22.22
N THR A 347 -13.16 6.44 21.66
CA THR A 347 -13.72 5.30 22.38
C THR A 347 -13.33 4.03 21.63
N ALA A 348 -12.91 2.98 22.33
CA ALA A 348 -13.00 1.66 21.76
C ALA A 348 -14.50 1.39 21.59
N SER A 349 -15.02 1.53 20.38
CA SER A 349 -16.41 1.17 20.12
C SER A 349 -16.60 -0.31 20.48
N PRO A 350 -17.64 -0.72 21.18
CA PRO A 350 -17.92 -2.13 21.36
C PRO A 350 -17.91 -2.79 19.97
N ALA A 351 -17.34 -3.98 19.89
CA ALA A 351 -17.28 -4.73 18.63
C ALA A 351 -18.69 -4.79 18.03
N LEU A 352 -18.83 -4.39 16.76
CA LEU A 352 -20.13 -4.44 16.08
C LEU A 352 -20.67 -5.87 16.13
N PRO A 353 -21.98 -6.06 16.37
CA PRO A 353 -22.57 -7.38 16.31
C PRO A 353 -22.33 -7.99 14.92
N ALA A 354 -21.75 -9.21 14.93
CA ALA A 354 -21.37 -9.90 13.71
C ALA A 354 -22.53 -10.76 13.18
N LEU A 355 -22.79 -10.66 11.86
CA LEU A 355 -23.69 -11.56 11.14
C LEU A 355 -22.87 -12.70 10.54
N THR A 356 -23.31 -13.92 10.76
CA THR A 356 -22.73 -15.10 10.12
C THR A 356 -23.47 -15.38 8.80
N ILE A 357 -22.76 -15.48 7.69
CA ILE A 357 -23.36 -15.82 6.39
C ILE A 357 -24.03 -17.20 6.49
N ASN A 358 -25.29 -17.30 6.07
CA ASN A 358 -26.14 -18.47 6.20
C ASN A 358 -26.40 -18.90 7.66
N GLY A 359 -26.07 -18.05 8.63
CA GLY A 359 -26.37 -18.25 10.05
C GLY A 359 -27.79 -17.84 10.43
N PRO A 360 -28.16 -18.01 11.71
CA PRO A 360 -29.41 -17.52 12.24
C PRO A 360 -29.50 -15.99 12.16
N ALA A 361 -30.70 -15.48 12.04
CA ALA A 361 -30.93 -14.03 12.13
C ALA A 361 -30.58 -13.50 13.52
N VAL A 362 -29.98 -12.32 13.58
CA VAL A 362 -29.61 -11.61 14.81
C VAL A 362 -30.70 -10.60 15.13
N ASN A 363 -31.21 -10.63 16.37
CA ASN A 363 -32.24 -9.70 16.83
C ASN A 363 -31.65 -8.33 17.15
N GLY A 364 -32.36 -7.28 16.75
CA GLY A 364 -32.08 -5.88 17.04
C GLY A 364 -33.32 -5.14 17.49
N VAL A 365 -33.13 -3.94 18.01
CA VAL A 365 -34.26 -3.06 18.45
C VAL A 365 -33.87 -1.62 18.21
N ILE A 366 -34.64 -0.89 17.42
CA ILE A 366 -34.52 0.57 17.33
C ILE A 366 -35.25 1.14 18.55
N LEU A 367 -34.55 1.75 19.47
CA LEU A 367 -35.07 2.24 20.75
C LEU A 367 -35.48 3.70 20.71
N ALA A 368 -34.86 4.51 19.88
CA ALA A 368 -35.05 5.96 19.84
C ALA A 368 -35.22 6.51 18.42
N ALA A 369 -35.78 7.69 18.32
CA ALA A 369 -35.88 8.45 17.08
C ALA A 369 -34.45 8.68 16.46
N ASN A 370 -34.36 8.48 15.14
CA ASN A 370 -33.09 8.59 14.37
C ASN A 370 -32.00 7.62 14.79
N GLU A 371 -32.25 6.65 15.64
CA GLU A 371 -31.30 5.60 15.98
C GLU A 371 -31.00 4.70 14.78
N SER A 372 -29.79 4.22 14.70
CA SER A 372 -29.39 3.20 13.71
C SER A 372 -28.46 2.19 14.31
N ASP A 373 -28.73 0.92 14.06
CA ASP A 373 -27.87 -0.19 14.44
C ASP A 373 -26.96 -0.56 13.29
N THR A 374 -25.69 -0.85 13.57
CA THR A 374 -24.72 -1.29 12.57
C THR A 374 -24.24 -2.68 12.89
N TYR A 375 -24.24 -3.56 11.88
CA TYR A 375 -23.76 -4.94 11.93
C TYR A 375 -22.60 -5.11 10.98
N VAL A 376 -21.74 -6.11 11.26
CA VAL A 376 -20.59 -6.45 10.40
C VAL A 376 -20.69 -7.89 9.94
N PHE A 377 -20.24 -8.18 8.69
CA PHE A 377 -20.07 -9.54 8.18
C PHE A 377 -18.88 -9.63 7.23
N ALA A 378 -18.26 -10.81 7.17
CA ALA A 378 -17.08 -11.05 6.33
C ALA A 378 -17.43 -11.98 5.17
N VAL A 379 -17.08 -11.57 3.96
CA VAL A 379 -17.21 -12.37 2.74
C VAL A 379 -15.84 -12.95 2.40
N GLY A 380 -15.73 -14.26 2.38
CA GLY A 380 -14.48 -14.98 2.07
C GLY A 380 -14.28 -15.30 0.58
N SER A 381 -15.37 -15.36 -0.20
CA SER A 381 -15.34 -15.67 -1.63
C SER A 381 -16.36 -14.82 -2.37
N SER A 382 -16.03 -14.38 -3.59
CA SER A 382 -16.96 -13.59 -4.42
C SER A 382 -18.23 -14.38 -4.72
N GLY A 383 -19.38 -13.72 -4.63
CA GLY A 383 -20.66 -14.34 -4.87
C GLY A 383 -21.82 -13.36 -4.77
N ARG A 384 -23.03 -13.87 -4.94
CA ARG A 384 -24.26 -13.10 -4.75
C ARG A 384 -24.76 -13.31 -3.32
N PHE A 385 -25.04 -12.21 -2.63
CA PHE A 385 -25.49 -12.21 -1.23
C PHE A 385 -26.78 -11.39 -1.10
N THR A 386 -27.57 -11.80 -0.14
CA THR A 386 -28.75 -11.09 0.31
C THR A 386 -28.58 -10.71 1.76
N VAL A 387 -28.70 -9.42 2.05
CA VAL A 387 -28.83 -8.88 3.42
C VAL A 387 -30.25 -8.43 3.56
N GLU A 388 -30.95 -8.90 4.59
CA GLU A 388 -32.36 -8.56 4.78
C GLU A 388 -32.72 -8.42 6.26
N THR A 389 -33.63 -7.51 6.54
CA THR A 389 -34.30 -7.40 7.84
C THR A 389 -35.57 -8.23 7.87
N LEU A 390 -36.03 -8.57 9.05
CA LEU A 390 -37.20 -9.43 9.33
C LEU A 390 -37.96 -8.88 10.54
N GLY A 391 -39.26 -9.08 10.56
CA GLY A 391 -40.08 -8.68 11.70
C GLY A 391 -41.17 -7.71 11.30
N GLY A 392 -41.90 -7.17 12.27
CA GLY A 392 -43.02 -6.26 12.04
C GLY A 392 -42.64 -4.77 12.00
N THR A 393 -41.35 -4.44 12.19
CA THR A 393 -40.89 -3.06 12.17
C THR A 393 -40.53 -2.65 10.73
N ASP A 394 -41.09 -1.51 10.33
CA ASP A 394 -40.75 -0.87 9.06
C ASP A 394 -39.30 -0.37 9.07
N THR A 395 -38.43 -1.09 8.37
CA THR A 395 -36.96 -0.87 8.44
C THR A 395 -36.39 -0.34 7.14
N PHE A 396 -35.42 0.58 7.25
CA PHE A 396 -34.60 1.03 6.15
C PHE A 396 -33.20 0.42 6.33
N LEU A 397 -32.75 -0.34 5.34
CA LEU A 397 -31.48 -1.04 5.33
C LEU A 397 -30.49 -0.38 4.37
N ASN A 398 -29.26 -0.09 4.83
CA ASN A 398 -28.15 0.28 3.97
C ASN A 398 -27.03 -0.77 4.09
N VAL A 399 -26.40 -1.13 2.98
CA VAL A 399 -25.22 -2.00 2.95
C VAL A 399 -24.03 -1.24 2.40
N PHE A 400 -22.89 -1.38 3.08
CA PHE A 400 -21.64 -0.69 2.76
C PHE A 400 -20.49 -1.69 2.63
N GLY A 401 -19.43 -1.32 1.91
CA GLY A 401 -18.22 -2.15 1.76
C GLY A 401 -17.66 -2.17 0.35
N PRO A 402 -16.66 -3.03 0.06
CA PRO A 402 -15.90 -3.78 1.05
C PRO A 402 -14.98 -2.87 1.87
N ASN A 403 -14.73 -3.26 3.13
CA ASN A 403 -13.82 -2.62 4.07
C ASN A 403 -14.07 -1.11 4.31
N SER A 404 -15.32 -0.66 4.18
CA SER A 404 -15.72 0.74 4.35
C SER A 404 -17.16 0.84 4.85
N GLU A 405 -17.37 1.60 5.93
CA GLU A 405 -18.71 1.90 6.48
C GLU A 405 -19.44 3.05 5.75
N THR A 406 -18.79 3.68 4.79
CA THR A 406 -19.30 4.85 4.06
C THR A 406 -19.49 4.61 2.57
N ARG A 407 -18.85 3.59 1.99
CA ARG A 407 -19.03 3.21 0.60
C ARG A 407 -20.32 2.44 0.43
N ALA A 408 -21.39 3.12 0.06
CA ALA A 408 -22.69 2.52 -0.15
C ALA A 408 -22.69 1.54 -1.34
N LEU A 409 -23.26 0.36 -1.14
CA LEU A 409 -23.48 -0.67 -2.16
C LEU A 409 -24.96 -0.77 -2.56
N GLY A 410 -25.85 -0.48 -1.64
CA GLY A 410 -27.28 -0.47 -1.88
C GLY A 410 -28.04 -0.10 -0.62
N SER A 411 -29.27 0.31 -0.81
CA SER A 411 -30.25 0.59 0.25
C SER A 411 -31.63 0.13 -0.17
N ASP A 412 -32.44 -0.22 0.80
CA ASP A 412 -33.80 -0.68 0.57
C ASP A 412 -34.64 -0.60 1.85
N ASP A 413 -35.95 -0.43 1.67
CA ASP A 413 -36.92 -0.39 2.76
C ASP A 413 -37.99 -1.48 2.67
N ASP A 414 -38.50 -1.79 1.46
CA ASP A 414 -39.73 -2.58 1.27
C ASP A 414 -39.58 -3.83 0.38
N SER A 415 -38.38 -4.15 -0.12
CA SER A 415 -38.21 -5.32 -1.03
C SER A 415 -38.09 -6.67 -0.29
N GLY A 416 -38.11 -6.65 1.04
CA GLY A 416 -38.16 -7.83 1.89
C GLY A 416 -39.58 -8.36 2.10
N ALA A 417 -39.77 -9.12 3.18
CA ALA A 417 -41.10 -9.51 3.63
C ALA A 417 -41.71 -8.37 4.44
N ASP A 418 -43.02 -8.11 4.23
CA ASP A 418 -43.74 -7.00 4.83
C ASP A 418 -43.05 -5.65 4.50
N LEU A 419 -42.76 -4.82 5.49
CA LEU A 419 -42.07 -3.53 5.37
C LEU A 419 -40.58 -3.64 5.75
N ASN A 420 -39.94 -4.71 5.34
CA ASN A 420 -38.49 -4.97 5.67
C ASN A 420 -37.57 -4.69 4.50
N GLY A 421 -36.46 -4.07 4.78
CA GLY A 421 -35.42 -3.80 3.77
C GLY A 421 -34.68 -5.07 3.34
N ARG A 422 -34.38 -5.17 2.03
CA ARG A 422 -33.67 -6.30 1.42
C ARG A 422 -32.69 -5.84 0.33
N VAL A 423 -31.42 -5.91 0.59
CA VAL A 423 -30.36 -5.58 -0.38
C VAL A 423 -29.74 -6.85 -0.94
N VAL A 424 -29.72 -6.98 -2.28
CA VAL A 424 -29.08 -8.08 -3.00
C VAL A 424 -27.93 -7.54 -3.82
N ALA A 425 -26.70 -8.04 -3.57
CA ALA A 425 -25.51 -7.53 -4.22
C ALA A 425 -24.51 -8.67 -4.56
N ASN A 426 -23.70 -8.45 -5.61
CA ASN A 426 -22.51 -9.26 -5.86
C ASN A 426 -21.36 -8.69 -5.02
N LEU A 427 -20.89 -9.46 -4.06
CA LEU A 427 -19.84 -9.06 -3.13
C LEU A 427 -18.54 -9.81 -3.44
N THR A 428 -17.43 -9.11 -3.24
CA THR A 428 -16.05 -9.67 -3.32
C THR A 428 -15.54 -9.96 -1.91
N PRO A 429 -14.44 -10.71 -1.74
CA PRO A 429 -13.84 -10.88 -0.42
C PRO A 429 -13.58 -9.55 0.30
N GLY A 430 -13.97 -9.48 1.58
CA GLY A 430 -13.83 -8.28 2.39
C GLY A 430 -14.82 -8.21 3.53
N GLN A 431 -14.70 -7.18 4.36
CA GLN A 431 -15.62 -6.88 5.45
C GLN A 431 -16.71 -5.92 4.96
N TYR A 432 -17.95 -6.20 5.32
CA TYR A 432 -19.15 -5.44 4.94
C TYR A 432 -19.93 -5.02 6.16
N PHE A 433 -20.69 -3.94 6.00
CA PHE A 433 -21.47 -3.35 7.08
C PHE A 433 -22.93 -3.21 6.64
N ALA A 434 -23.84 -3.57 7.52
CA ALA A 434 -25.28 -3.39 7.34
C ALA A 434 -25.78 -2.42 8.41
N ARG A 435 -26.36 -1.30 7.98
CA ARG A 435 -26.93 -0.30 8.88
C ARG A 435 -28.45 -0.32 8.76
N VAL A 436 -29.12 -0.53 9.89
CA VAL A 436 -30.59 -0.59 10.00
C VAL A 436 -31.06 0.58 10.81
N ARG A 437 -32.07 1.28 10.32
CA ARG A 437 -32.84 2.27 11.05
C ARG A 437 -34.35 2.04 10.79
N HIS A 438 -35.20 2.66 11.56
CA HIS A 438 -36.63 2.73 11.20
C HIS A 438 -36.81 3.60 9.95
N PHE A 439 -37.74 3.25 9.06
CA PHE A 439 -38.08 4.07 7.88
C PHE A 439 -38.51 5.48 8.30
N SER A 440 -39.46 5.57 9.20
CA SER A 440 -39.82 6.85 9.82
C SER A 440 -38.75 7.32 10.80
N PRO A 441 -38.27 8.58 10.73
CA PRO A 441 -37.26 9.09 11.64
C PRO A 441 -37.67 9.11 13.13
N THR A 442 -38.96 9.00 13.41
CA THR A 442 -39.51 8.96 14.78
C THR A 442 -39.96 7.56 15.22
N GLY A 443 -39.83 6.56 14.35
CA GLY A 443 -40.25 5.19 14.63
C GLY A 443 -39.26 4.43 15.50
N SER A 444 -39.76 3.37 16.13
CA SER A 444 -39.00 2.43 16.95
C SER A 444 -39.62 1.05 16.87
N GLY A 445 -38.88 0.00 17.22
CA GLY A 445 -39.43 -1.35 17.25
C GLY A 445 -38.36 -2.45 17.11
N PRO A 446 -38.70 -3.70 17.44
CA PRO A 446 -37.87 -4.85 17.30
C PRO A 446 -37.80 -5.35 15.86
N TYR A 447 -36.67 -5.83 15.44
CA TYR A 447 -36.46 -6.46 14.15
C TYR A 447 -35.41 -7.60 14.28
N ALA A 448 -35.19 -8.32 13.22
CA ALA A 448 -34.04 -9.19 13.10
C ALA A 448 -33.34 -8.95 11.76
N ILE A 449 -32.06 -9.29 11.65
CA ILE A 449 -31.26 -9.15 10.42
C ILE A 449 -30.48 -10.42 10.15
N ARG A 450 -30.33 -10.77 8.87
CA ARG A 450 -29.47 -11.89 8.45
C ARG A 450 -28.78 -11.59 7.12
N VAL A 451 -27.74 -12.37 6.84
CA VAL A 451 -27.06 -12.40 5.54
C VAL A 451 -27.03 -13.84 5.01
N THR A 452 -27.40 -14.01 3.74
CA THR A 452 -27.39 -15.31 3.05
C THR A 452 -26.62 -15.21 1.73
N SER A 453 -25.94 -16.29 1.34
CA SER A 453 -25.36 -16.47 0.01
C SER A 453 -26.37 -17.20 -0.88
N THR A 454 -26.49 -16.82 -2.16
CA THR A 454 -27.35 -17.46 -3.16
C THR A 454 -26.52 -18.11 -4.26
#